data_d6598704a9c9c1903885c64e10221b56
#
_entry.id   d6598704a9c9c1903885c64e10221b56
#
_cell.length_a   1.000
_cell.length_b   1.000
_cell.length_c   1.000
_cell.angle_alpha   90.00
_cell.angle_beta   90.00
_cell.angle_gamma   90.00
#
_symmetry.space_group_name_H-M   'P 1'
#
loop_
_entity.id
_entity.type
_entity.pdbx_description
1 polymer ?
#
loop_
_entity_poly.entity_id
_entity_poly.type
_entity_poly.pdbx_seq_one_letter_code
_entity_poly.pdbx_strand_id
1 'polypeptide(L)'
;MEMSGIPFHTTDWSCVQPSVHPGDQGVAYWRTRTFGEIRVRMVEYSPGYVANHWCSKGHILLCLEGELRTELQDGRTFELRPGMTYQVADGGEPHRSSTESGAKLFIVD
;
A
#
# COMPACT_ATOMS: atom_id res chain seq x y z
N MET A 1 -2.38 12.15 9.80
CA MET A 1 -3.31 11.07 10.19
C MET A 1 -3.90 11.40 11.54
N GLU A 2 -5.19 11.44 11.64
CA GLU A 2 -5.87 11.77 12.87
C GLU A 2 -6.85 10.65 13.23
N MET A 3 -6.79 10.17 14.47
CA MET A 3 -7.57 9.04 14.93
C MET A 3 -8.61 9.48 15.96
N SER A 4 -9.63 10.16 15.48
CA SER A 4 -10.71 10.64 16.34
C SER A 4 -12.06 10.15 15.82
N GLY A 5 -13.02 9.95 16.74
CA GLY A 5 -14.38 9.58 16.37
C GLY A 5 -14.55 8.16 15.80
N ILE A 6 -13.63 7.25 16.09
CA ILE A 6 -13.69 5.87 15.60
C ILE A 6 -14.17 4.97 16.73
N PRO A 7 -15.39 4.39 16.66
CA PRO A 7 -15.84 3.40 17.64
C PRO A 7 -14.95 2.15 17.58
N PHE A 8 -14.80 1.48 18.74
CA PHE A 8 -14.08 0.20 18.74
C PHE A 8 -14.84 -0.83 17.89
N HIS A 9 -14.13 -1.48 16.98
CA HIS A 9 -14.65 -2.60 16.21
C HIS A 9 -13.48 -3.40 15.63
N THR A 10 -13.78 -4.56 15.07
CA THR A 10 -12.79 -5.43 14.44
C THR A 10 -13.11 -5.57 12.97
N THR A 11 -12.08 -5.90 12.18
CA THR A 11 -12.23 -6.19 10.77
C THR A 11 -11.65 -7.57 10.45
N ASP A 12 -12.47 -8.43 9.90
CA ASP A 12 -12.01 -9.67 9.29
C ASP A 12 -11.76 -9.39 7.80
N TRP A 13 -10.51 -9.26 7.44
CA TRP A 13 -10.13 -8.87 6.07
C TRP A 13 -10.53 -9.91 5.02
N SER A 14 -10.69 -11.17 5.42
CA SER A 14 -11.18 -12.21 4.50
C SER A 14 -12.63 -11.97 4.06
N CYS A 15 -13.39 -11.19 4.84
CA CYS A 15 -14.78 -10.84 4.54
C CYS A 15 -14.91 -9.52 3.77
N VAL A 16 -13.82 -8.79 3.53
CA VAL A 16 -13.84 -7.54 2.78
C VAL A 16 -13.60 -7.84 1.31
N GLN A 17 -14.53 -7.41 0.46
CA GLN A 17 -14.47 -7.65 -0.97
C GLN A 17 -13.31 -6.86 -1.60
N PRO A 18 -12.41 -7.50 -2.35
CA PRO A 18 -11.34 -6.78 -3.00
C PRO A 18 -11.83 -6.00 -4.21
N SER A 19 -11.22 -4.83 -4.44
CA SER A 19 -11.34 -4.10 -5.69
C SER A 19 -10.08 -4.30 -6.53
N VAL A 20 -10.22 -4.24 -7.86
CA VAL A 20 -9.15 -4.53 -8.80
C VAL A 20 -8.61 -3.23 -9.37
N HIS A 21 -7.28 -3.06 -9.31
CA HIS A 21 -6.60 -1.85 -9.77
C HIS A 21 -5.45 -2.25 -10.70
N PRO A 22 -5.62 -2.16 -12.02
CA PRO A 22 -4.54 -2.46 -12.96
C PRO A 22 -3.39 -1.46 -12.82
N GLY A 23 -2.15 -1.96 -12.90
CA GLY A 23 -0.96 -1.13 -13.02
C GLY A 23 -0.56 -0.94 -14.47
N ASP A 24 0.62 -0.38 -14.72
CA ASP A 24 1.23 -0.39 -16.04
C ASP A 24 1.51 -1.82 -16.48
N GLN A 25 1.85 -2.67 -15.51
CA GLN A 25 1.96 -4.11 -15.65
C GLN A 25 1.32 -4.73 -14.42
N GLY A 26 0.70 -5.91 -14.59
CA GLY A 26 0.10 -6.60 -13.47
C GLY A 26 -1.10 -5.87 -12.87
N VAL A 27 -1.52 -6.33 -11.72
CA VAL A 27 -2.74 -5.87 -11.06
C VAL A 27 -2.56 -5.85 -9.55
N ALA A 28 -3.22 -4.87 -8.90
CA ALA A 28 -3.33 -4.79 -7.45
C ALA A 28 -4.77 -5.12 -7.03
N TYR A 29 -4.90 -5.85 -5.93
CA TYR A 29 -6.18 -6.13 -5.29
C TYR A 29 -6.20 -5.43 -3.95
N TRP A 30 -7.19 -4.56 -3.73
CA TRP A 30 -7.32 -3.78 -2.50
C TRP A 30 -8.54 -4.23 -1.71
N ARG A 31 -8.33 -4.57 -0.46
CA ARG A 31 -9.40 -4.70 0.53
C ARG A 31 -9.33 -3.46 1.41
N THR A 32 -10.37 -2.64 1.39
CA THR A 32 -10.32 -1.29 1.96
C THR A 32 -11.41 -1.09 3.01
N ARG A 33 -11.01 -0.47 4.13
CA ARG A 33 -11.92 0.05 5.14
C ARG A 33 -11.55 1.49 5.44
N THR A 34 -12.56 2.34 5.61
CA THR A 34 -12.36 3.75 5.93
C THR A 34 -12.96 4.04 7.29
N PHE A 35 -12.18 4.69 8.15
CA PHE A 35 -12.57 5.05 9.51
C PHE A 35 -12.32 6.54 9.68
N GLY A 36 -13.39 7.36 9.57
CA GLY A 36 -13.21 8.79 9.50
C GLY A 36 -12.39 9.18 8.28
N GLU A 37 -11.27 9.86 8.49
CA GLU A 37 -10.35 10.24 7.42
C GLU A 37 -9.23 9.22 7.18
N ILE A 38 -9.21 8.15 7.99
CA ILE A 38 -8.18 7.13 7.89
C ILE A 38 -8.65 6.01 6.96
N ARG A 39 -7.80 5.66 6.01
CA ARG A 39 -8.02 4.53 5.12
C ARG A 39 -7.04 3.42 5.49
N VAL A 40 -7.57 2.23 5.71
CA VAL A 40 -6.78 1.03 6.00
C VAL A 40 -6.99 0.03 4.88
N ARG A 41 -5.89 -0.50 4.35
CA ARG A 41 -5.98 -1.44 3.22
C ARG A 41 -5.09 -2.66 3.43
N MET A 42 -5.61 -3.80 3.03
CA MET A 42 -4.83 -5.00 2.75
C MET A 42 -4.69 -5.08 1.24
N VAL A 43 -3.47 -5.02 0.75
CA VAL A 43 -3.17 -4.92 -0.68
C VAL A 43 -2.35 -6.12 -1.12
N GLU A 44 -2.72 -6.70 -2.26
CA GLU A 44 -1.96 -7.78 -2.88
C GLU A 44 -1.57 -7.36 -4.29
N TYR A 45 -0.28 -7.42 -4.59
CA TYR A 45 0.25 -7.17 -5.93
C TYR A 45 0.53 -8.50 -6.63
N SER A 46 0.06 -8.64 -7.86
CA SER A 46 0.42 -9.78 -8.69
C SER A 46 1.91 -9.77 -9.04
N PRO A 47 2.52 -10.93 -9.34
CA PRO A 47 3.89 -10.94 -9.85
C PRO A 47 4.03 -10.05 -11.08
N GLY A 48 5.08 -9.24 -11.10
CA GLY A 48 5.34 -8.30 -12.19
C GLY A 48 4.54 -7.01 -12.13
N TYR A 49 3.85 -6.73 -11.03
CA TYR A 49 3.08 -5.49 -10.88
C TYR A 49 4.00 -4.26 -10.91
N VAL A 50 3.60 -3.26 -11.70
CA VAL A 50 4.21 -1.92 -11.72
C VAL A 50 3.09 -0.90 -11.63
N ALA A 51 3.14 -0.03 -10.62
CA ALA A 51 2.14 1.01 -10.43
C ALA A 51 2.13 1.98 -11.63
N ASN A 52 0.94 2.47 -11.97
CA ASN A 52 0.73 3.30 -13.16
C ASN A 52 0.85 4.81 -12.89
N HIS A 53 1.21 5.21 -11.70
CA HIS A 53 1.36 6.63 -11.36
C HIS A 53 2.30 6.82 -10.17
N TRP A 54 2.78 8.06 -10.04
CA TRP A 54 3.52 8.49 -8.85
C TRP A 54 2.54 8.93 -7.80
N CYS A 55 2.69 8.41 -6.59
CA CYS A 55 1.81 8.72 -5.46
C CYS A 55 2.46 9.81 -4.59
N SER A 56 1.69 10.83 -4.25
CA SER A 56 2.12 11.88 -3.32
C SER A 56 1.39 11.80 -1.98
N LYS A 57 0.54 10.82 -1.78
CA LYS A 57 -0.18 10.65 -0.53
C LYS A 57 0.72 10.03 0.53
N GLY A 58 0.66 10.59 1.74
CA GLY A 58 1.36 10.03 2.89
C GLY A 58 0.71 8.74 3.36
N HIS A 59 1.55 7.81 3.79
CA HIS A 59 1.05 6.57 4.41
C HIS A 59 2.15 5.84 5.18
N ILE A 60 1.68 4.88 5.96
CA ILE A 60 2.53 3.90 6.63
C ILE A 60 2.23 2.57 5.96
N LEU A 61 3.28 1.90 5.47
CA LEU A 61 3.15 0.67 4.73
C LEU A 61 4.04 -0.40 5.35
N LEU A 62 3.47 -1.58 5.57
CA LEU A 62 4.17 -2.77 6.06
C LEU A 62 4.14 -3.85 4.98
N CYS A 63 5.29 -4.37 4.62
CA CYS A 63 5.38 -5.55 3.76
C CYS A 63 5.12 -6.81 4.59
N LEU A 64 4.09 -7.56 4.22
CA LEU A 64 3.68 -8.79 4.92
C LEU A 64 4.25 -10.04 4.26
N GLU A 65 4.23 -10.10 2.93
CA GLU A 65 4.72 -11.24 2.16
C GLU A 65 5.34 -10.75 0.86
N GLY A 66 6.24 -11.55 0.31
CA GLY A 66 6.90 -11.25 -0.96
C GLY A 66 7.96 -10.18 -0.84
N GLU A 67 8.06 -9.33 -1.83
CA GLU A 67 9.01 -8.23 -1.86
C GLU A 67 8.38 -7.01 -2.52
N LEU A 68 8.72 -5.83 -2.00
CA LEU A 68 8.26 -4.57 -2.57
C LEU A 68 9.44 -3.71 -2.92
N ARG A 69 9.45 -3.17 -4.15
CA ARG A 69 10.38 -2.13 -4.55
C ARG A 69 9.64 -0.80 -4.57
N THR A 70 10.17 0.17 -3.87
CA THR A 70 9.67 1.55 -3.87
C THR A 70 10.71 2.44 -4.49
N GLU A 71 10.30 3.17 -5.53
CA GLU A 71 11.13 4.12 -6.24
C GLU A 71 10.65 5.53 -5.91
N LEU A 72 11.58 6.41 -5.54
CA LEU A 72 11.30 7.82 -5.38
C LEU A 72 11.56 8.55 -6.68
N GLN A 73 10.88 9.67 -6.89
CA GLN A 73 10.98 10.43 -8.13
C GLN A 73 12.38 11.01 -8.37
N ASP A 74 13.17 11.17 -7.30
CA ASP A 74 14.57 11.63 -7.39
C ASP A 74 15.56 10.51 -7.76
N GLY A 75 15.07 9.29 -7.98
CA GLY A 75 15.87 8.15 -8.42
C GLY A 75 16.29 7.19 -7.32
N ARG A 76 16.10 7.52 -6.05
CA ARG A 76 16.40 6.57 -4.96
C ARG A 76 15.42 5.40 -4.99
N THR A 77 15.91 4.21 -4.69
CA THR A 77 15.09 2.99 -4.64
C THR A 77 15.30 2.27 -3.32
N PHE A 78 14.24 1.63 -2.83
CA PHE A 78 14.24 0.90 -1.57
C PHE A 78 13.57 -0.45 -1.77
N GLU A 79 14.20 -1.50 -1.23
CA GLU A 79 13.65 -2.86 -1.29
C GLU A 79 13.11 -3.21 0.10
N LEU A 80 11.84 -3.63 0.17
CA LEU A 80 11.22 -4.08 1.41
C LEU A 80 11.00 -5.59 1.36
N ARG A 81 11.45 -6.26 2.42
CA ARG A 81 11.16 -7.67 2.69
C ARG A 81 10.07 -7.77 3.76
N PRO A 82 9.48 -8.94 3.96
CA PRO A 82 8.49 -9.11 5.02
C PRO A 82 9.00 -8.62 6.38
N GLY A 83 8.17 -7.85 7.06
CA GLY A 83 8.50 -7.23 8.34
C GLY A 83 9.10 -5.83 8.24
N MET A 84 9.37 -5.33 7.03
CA MET A 84 9.89 -3.98 6.84
C MET A 84 8.76 -3.00 6.54
N THR A 85 8.93 -1.76 6.98
CA THR A 85 7.99 -0.67 6.71
C THR A 85 8.68 0.48 5.99
N TYR A 86 7.89 1.26 5.27
CA TYR A 86 8.26 2.65 4.99
C TYR A 86 7.12 3.57 5.43
N GLN A 87 7.45 4.83 5.64
CA GLN A 87 6.50 5.87 5.98
C GLN A 87 6.88 7.15 5.24
N VAL A 88 5.87 7.86 4.75
CA VAL A 88 6.06 9.08 3.98
C VAL A 88 4.93 10.05 4.30
N ALA A 89 5.25 11.35 4.36
CA ALA A 89 4.28 12.40 4.66
C ALA A 89 3.41 12.74 3.44
N ASP A 90 2.22 13.28 3.70
CA ASP A 90 1.38 13.86 2.64
C ASP A 90 2.13 14.98 1.94
N GLY A 91 2.06 14.98 0.60
CA GLY A 91 2.76 15.96 -0.22
C GLY A 91 4.27 15.87 -0.15
N GLY A 92 4.78 14.80 0.45
CA GLY A 92 6.20 14.55 0.57
C GLY A 92 6.78 13.99 -0.73
N GLU A 93 7.72 13.08 -0.62
CA GLU A 93 8.44 12.54 -1.77
C GLU A 93 7.53 11.65 -2.61
N PRO A 94 7.27 12.01 -3.88
CA PRO A 94 6.50 11.13 -4.77
C PRO A 94 7.18 9.78 -4.93
N HIS A 95 6.38 8.72 -4.89
CA HIS A 95 6.89 7.36 -4.89
C HIS A 95 6.02 6.44 -5.75
N ARG A 96 6.62 5.35 -6.21
CA ARG A 96 5.97 4.36 -7.05
C ARG A 96 6.40 2.95 -6.66
N SER A 97 5.43 2.03 -6.61
CA SER A 97 5.65 0.65 -6.18
C SER A 97 5.75 -0.31 -7.35
N SER A 98 6.56 -1.33 -7.19
CA SER A 98 6.66 -2.47 -8.11
C SER A 98 7.08 -3.72 -7.35
N THR A 99 6.86 -4.88 -7.95
CA THR A 99 7.30 -6.16 -7.42
C THR A 99 7.54 -7.15 -8.56
N GLU A 100 8.55 -7.98 -8.45
CA GLU A 100 8.79 -9.05 -9.42
C GLU A 100 7.98 -10.30 -9.07
N SER A 101 8.03 -10.72 -7.82
CA SER A 101 7.47 -12.01 -7.38
C SER A 101 6.09 -11.92 -6.77
N GLY A 102 5.57 -10.71 -6.58
CA GLY A 102 4.33 -10.45 -5.86
C GLY A 102 4.61 -9.97 -4.46
N ALA A 103 3.60 -9.31 -3.87
CA ALA A 103 3.71 -8.78 -2.52
C ALA A 103 2.34 -8.69 -1.87
N LYS A 104 2.30 -8.83 -0.55
CA LYS A 104 1.14 -8.50 0.28
C LYS A 104 1.55 -7.41 1.24
N LEU A 105 0.71 -6.38 1.35
CA LEU A 105 1.01 -5.16 2.07
C LEU A 105 -0.14 -4.79 3.00
N PHE A 106 0.20 -4.12 4.10
CA PHE A 106 -0.77 -3.46 4.97
C PHE A 106 -0.47 -1.96 4.91
N ILE A 107 -1.45 -1.15 4.54
CA ILE A 107 -1.26 0.27 4.30
C ILE A 107 -2.29 1.06 5.11
N VAL A 108 -1.80 2.10 5.81
CA VAL A 108 -2.65 3.04 6.55
C VAL A 108 -2.36 4.45 6.07
N ASP A 109 -3.41 5.16 5.67
CA ASP A 109 -3.28 6.55 5.24
C ASP A 109 -4.53 7.42 5.49
#